data_034cb1bc103a33b1c24025b2ab9a6663
#
_entry.id   034cb1bc103a33b1c24025b2ab9a6663
#
_cell.length_a   1.000
_cell.length_b   1.000
_cell.length_c   1.000
_cell.angle_alpha   90.00
_cell.angle_beta   90.00
_cell.angle_gamma   90.00
#
_symmetry.space_group_name_H-M   'P 1'
#
loop_
_entity.id
_entity.type
_entity.pdbx_description
1 polymer ?
#
loop_
_entity_poly.entity_id
_entity_poly.type
_entity_poly.pdbx_seq_one_letter_code
_entity_poly.pdbx_strand_id
1 'polypeptide(L)'
;MAEELRGAPVARALTEEQAARTEQLKGAGIEPCLAFVRVGERPDDISYQHAAEKRCAKAGIETKLFALPEDVTQDEVEATIRSINEDSSIHGCLMFRPLPKTLDEKAVAAALDPAKDVDGITEGSLYGVFSGSRVGFAPCTAAAVVAMLDHYGAALDGAKVTVVGRSLVVGRPLASLLLGRNATVTLCHSHTKDLFAETRAADIVVACVGRPQMLTADAFRPGQTVIDVGMNYLPSEGRFVGDVAEETKEVVGALTPVPGGVGAVTCAILAEHTIEAAERAKAEA
;
A
#
# COMPACT_ATOMS: atom_id res chain seq x y z
N MET A 1 -19.82 5.06 20.13
CA MET A 1 -19.15 4.06 19.23
C MET A 1 -18.66 4.80 17.99
N ALA A 2 -17.42 4.54 17.57
CA ALA A 2 -16.85 5.11 16.38
C ALA A 2 -17.57 4.64 15.10
N GLU A 3 -17.58 5.49 14.07
CA GLU A 3 -17.90 5.07 12.71
C GLU A 3 -16.85 4.06 12.21
N GLU A 4 -17.29 2.96 11.61
CA GLU A 4 -16.39 1.92 11.11
C GLU A 4 -16.00 2.21 9.65
N LEU A 5 -14.74 2.57 9.42
CA LEU A 5 -14.18 2.89 8.09
C LEU A 5 -13.72 1.61 7.38
N ARG A 6 -14.65 0.88 6.75
CA ARG A 6 -14.35 -0.39 6.07
C ARG A 6 -13.66 -0.19 4.73
N GLY A 7 -12.67 -1.03 4.42
CA GLY A 7 -11.97 -1.00 3.13
C GLY A 7 -12.79 -1.54 1.95
N ALA A 8 -13.74 -2.44 2.19
CA ALA A 8 -14.49 -3.08 1.11
C ALA A 8 -15.30 -2.11 0.22
N PRO A 9 -16.01 -1.08 0.76
CA PRO A 9 -16.66 -0.07 -0.08
C PRO A 9 -15.67 0.71 -0.95
N VAL A 10 -14.51 1.10 -0.36
CA VAL A 10 -13.44 1.83 -1.07
C VAL A 10 -12.91 0.99 -2.23
N ALA A 11 -12.53 -0.27 -1.96
CA ALA A 11 -12.01 -1.17 -2.97
C ALA A 11 -13.03 -1.48 -4.08
N ARG A 12 -14.33 -1.47 -3.79
CA ARG A 12 -15.38 -1.63 -4.79
C ARG A 12 -15.48 -0.41 -5.70
N ALA A 13 -15.55 0.80 -5.12
CA ALA A 13 -15.62 2.04 -5.88
C ALA A 13 -14.42 2.19 -6.83
N LEU A 14 -13.20 1.94 -6.34
CA LEU A 14 -11.99 1.91 -7.16
C LEU A 14 -12.10 0.89 -8.30
N THR A 15 -12.59 -0.33 -8.02
CA THR A 15 -12.67 -1.38 -9.05
C THR A 15 -13.66 -1.05 -10.17
N GLU A 16 -14.78 -0.39 -9.83
CA GLU A 16 -15.76 0.06 -10.84
C GLU A 16 -15.17 1.10 -11.80
N GLU A 17 -14.41 2.07 -11.27
CA GLU A 17 -13.69 3.07 -12.07
C GLU A 17 -12.58 2.44 -12.91
N GLN A 18 -11.79 1.56 -12.31
CA GLN A 18 -10.69 0.82 -12.95
C GLN A 18 -11.16 0.00 -14.14
N ALA A 19 -12.27 -0.72 -14.02
CA ALA A 19 -12.82 -1.51 -15.10
C ALA A 19 -13.18 -0.65 -16.32
N ALA A 20 -13.77 0.53 -16.11
CA ALA A 20 -14.10 1.44 -17.20
C ALA A 20 -12.84 1.97 -17.91
N ARG A 21 -11.77 2.33 -17.15
CA ARG A 21 -10.49 2.79 -17.73
C ARG A 21 -9.78 1.68 -18.51
N THR A 22 -9.81 0.45 -17.98
CA THR A 22 -9.23 -0.72 -18.66
C THR A 22 -9.94 -0.99 -20.00
N GLU A 23 -11.25 -0.92 -20.06
CA GLU A 23 -11.99 -1.07 -21.33
C GLU A 23 -11.62 0.03 -22.34
N GLN A 24 -11.38 1.26 -21.91
CA GLN A 24 -10.90 2.34 -22.79
C GLN A 24 -9.47 2.06 -23.31
N LEU A 25 -8.57 1.51 -22.49
CA LEU A 25 -7.24 1.11 -22.89
C LEU A 25 -7.29 -0.04 -23.91
N LYS A 26 -8.10 -1.07 -23.65
CA LYS A 26 -8.32 -2.19 -24.59
C LYS A 26 -8.90 -1.74 -25.93
N GLY A 27 -9.86 -0.81 -25.89
CA GLY A 27 -10.38 -0.17 -27.10
C GLY A 27 -9.33 0.58 -27.92
N ALA A 28 -8.22 0.98 -27.29
CA ALA A 28 -7.04 1.60 -27.93
C ALA A 28 -5.93 0.58 -28.26
N GLY A 29 -6.16 -0.71 -28.09
CA GLY A 29 -5.21 -1.78 -28.37
C GLY A 29 -4.16 -2.02 -27.27
N ILE A 30 -4.40 -1.53 -26.05
CA ILE A 30 -3.50 -1.71 -24.92
C ILE A 30 -4.18 -2.60 -23.87
N GLU A 31 -3.58 -3.73 -23.56
CA GLU A 31 -4.03 -4.63 -22.52
C GLU A 31 -3.18 -4.44 -21.26
N PRO A 32 -3.67 -3.76 -20.19
CA PRO A 32 -2.92 -3.61 -18.97
C PRO A 32 -2.51 -4.97 -18.42
N CYS A 33 -1.23 -5.13 -18.08
CA CYS A 33 -0.67 -6.39 -17.62
C CYS A 33 0.24 -6.16 -16.41
N LEU A 34 0.02 -6.94 -15.34
CA LEU A 34 0.83 -6.97 -14.12
C LEU A 34 1.66 -8.24 -14.06
N ALA A 35 2.98 -8.10 -13.91
CA ALA A 35 3.87 -9.20 -13.62
C ALA A 35 3.95 -9.44 -12.11
N PHE A 36 3.85 -10.70 -11.70
CA PHE A 36 4.17 -11.16 -10.35
C PHE A 36 5.53 -11.87 -10.37
N VAL A 37 6.45 -11.44 -9.52
CA VAL A 37 7.74 -12.11 -9.32
C VAL A 37 7.76 -12.72 -7.93
N ARG A 38 7.82 -14.06 -7.83
CA ARG A 38 7.80 -14.81 -6.59
C ARG A 38 8.99 -15.78 -6.55
N VAL A 39 9.72 -15.76 -5.44
CA VAL A 39 10.83 -16.67 -5.16
C VAL A 39 10.40 -17.67 -4.09
N GLY A 40 10.42 -18.95 -4.42
CA GLY A 40 9.94 -20.03 -3.55
C GLY A 40 8.40 -20.09 -3.49
N GLU A 41 7.88 -20.83 -2.50
CA GLU A 41 6.46 -21.17 -2.37
C GLU A 41 5.91 -20.86 -0.96
N ARG A 42 6.20 -19.67 -0.44
CA ARG A 42 5.66 -19.26 0.87
C ARG A 42 4.14 -19.18 0.80
N PRO A 43 3.38 -19.79 1.75
CA PRO A 43 1.92 -19.79 1.73
C PRO A 43 1.31 -18.39 1.72
N ASP A 44 1.93 -17.45 2.44
CA ASP A 44 1.46 -16.07 2.51
C ASP A 44 1.57 -15.36 1.16
N ASP A 45 2.67 -15.56 0.44
CA ASP A 45 2.90 -14.99 -0.89
C ASP A 45 1.89 -15.56 -1.90
N ILE A 46 1.65 -16.87 -1.88
CA ILE A 46 0.67 -17.54 -2.74
C ILE A 46 -0.75 -17.02 -2.45
N SER A 47 -1.10 -16.88 -1.17
CA SER A 47 -2.40 -16.36 -0.75
C SER A 47 -2.60 -14.92 -1.23
N TYR A 48 -1.58 -14.06 -1.08
CA TYR A 48 -1.63 -12.68 -1.54
C TYR A 48 -1.68 -12.61 -3.08
N GLN A 49 -0.88 -13.45 -3.78
CA GLN A 49 -0.90 -13.57 -5.25
C GLN A 49 -2.32 -13.85 -5.74
N HIS A 50 -2.98 -14.88 -5.23
CA HIS A 50 -4.34 -15.24 -5.62
C HIS A 50 -5.36 -14.11 -5.36
N ALA A 51 -5.20 -13.37 -4.26
CA ALA A 51 -6.06 -12.22 -3.97
C ALA A 51 -5.84 -11.08 -4.99
N ALA A 52 -4.57 -10.81 -5.34
CA ALA A 52 -4.20 -9.80 -6.32
C ALA A 52 -4.65 -10.20 -7.75
N GLU A 53 -4.43 -11.45 -8.17
CA GLU A 53 -4.92 -11.98 -9.46
C GLU A 53 -6.44 -11.84 -9.60
N LYS A 54 -7.18 -12.22 -8.55
CA LYS A 54 -8.63 -12.06 -8.51
C LYS A 54 -9.07 -10.59 -8.61
N ARG A 55 -8.30 -9.69 -8.05
CA ARG A 55 -8.55 -8.24 -8.15
C ARG A 55 -8.25 -7.73 -9.55
N CYS A 56 -7.10 -8.09 -10.12
CA CYS A 56 -6.72 -7.77 -11.49
C CYS A 56 -7.78 -8.23 -12.50
N ALA A 57 -8.23 -9.48 -12.38
CA ALA A 57 -9.28 -10.03 -13.24
C ALA A 57 -10.58 -9.21 -13.18
N LYS A 58 -11.00 -8.73 -12.00
CA LYS A 58 -12.18 -7.86 -11.85
C LYS A 58 -12.00 -6.48 -12.49
N ALA A 59 -10.78 -5.97 -12.49
CA ALA A 59 -10.42 -4.70 -13.13
C ALA A 59 -10.10 -4.88 -14.64
N GLY A 60 -10.13 -6.11 -15.16
CA GLY A 60 -9.82 -6.42 -16.56
C GLY A 60 -8.33 -6.41 -16.90
N ILE A 61 -7.45 -6.48 -15.88
CA ILE A 61 -5.97 -6.48 -16.02
C ILE A 61 -5.50 -7.91 -16.22
N GLU A 62 -4.64 -8.14 -17.20
CA GLU A 62 -3.94 -9.41 -17.40
C GLU A 62 -2.82 -9.60 -16.37
N THR A 63 -2.49 -10.85 -16.06
CA THR A 63 -1.42 -11.16 -15.11
C THR A 63 -0.45 -12.17 -15.66
N LYS A 64 0.86 -11.97 -15.42
CA LYS A 64 1.94 -12.91 -15.75
C LYS A 64 2.69 -13.30 -14.49
N LEU A 65 2.84 -14.60 -14.22
CA LEU A 65 3.60 -15.10 -13.06
C LEU A 65 5.02 -15.54 -13.48
N PHE A 66 6.01 -14.98 -12.80
CA PHE A 66 7.41 -15.41 -12.81
C PHE A 66 7.71 -16.10 -11.48
N ALA A 67 7.43 -17.40 -11.41
CA ALA A 67 7.72 -18.22 -10.24
C ALA A 67 9.15 -18.75 -10.33
N LEU A 68 10.03 -18.26 -9.48
CA LEU A 68 11.42 -18.65 -9.40
C LEU A 68 11.63 -19.65 -8.25
N PRO A 69 12.55 -20.62 -8.39
CA PRO A 69 12.84 -21.57 -7.32
C PRO A 69 13.49 -20.87 -6.12
N GLU A 70 13.42 -21.50 -4.93
CA GLU A 70 13.96 -20.91 -3.69
C GLU A 70 15.49 -20.74 -3.71
N ASP A 71 16.19 -21.58 -4.49
CA ASP A 71 17.65 -21.59 -4.69
C ASP A 71 18.10 -20.75 -5.89
N VAL A 72 17.21 -19.91 -6.47
CA VAL A 72 17.53 -19.02 -7.58
C VAL A 72 18.71 -18.09 -7.23
N THR A 73 19.57 -17.85 -8.19
CA THR A 73 20.73 -16.94 -8.01
C THR A 73 20.33 -15.48 -8.13
N GLN A 74 21.14 -14.57 -7.58
CA GLN A 74 20.97 -13.12 -7.71
C GLN A 74 20.86 -12.69 -9.17
N ASP A 75 21.78 -13.16 -10.02
CA ASP A 75 21.83 -12.82 -11.45
C ASP A 75 20.56 -13.25 -12.19
N GLU A 76 19.98 -14.40 -11.86
CA GLU A 76 18.75 -14.90 -12.49
C GLU A 76 17.53 -14.07 -12.08
N VAL A 77 17.42 -13.68 -10.80
CA VAL A 77 16.34 -12.79 -10.35
C VAL A 77 16.44 -11.43 -11.03
N GLU A 78 17.64 -10.83 -11.05
CA GLU A 78 17.84 -9.55 -11.71
C GLU A 78 17.63 -9.63 -13.24
N ALA A 79 18.02 -10.75 -13.88
CA ALA A 79 17.74 -10.95 -15.29
C ALA A 79 16.23 -11.04 -15.57
N THR A 80 15.48 -11.69 -14.67
CA THR A 80 14.01 -11.74 -14.74
C THR A 80 13.42 -10.31 -14.63
N ILE A 81 13.88 -9.50 -13.68
CA ILE A 81 13.43 -8.11 -13.54
C ILE A 81 13.76 -7.30 -14.80
N ARG A 82 14.98 -7.44 -15.34
CA ARG A 82 15.36 -6.75 -16.58
C ARG A 82 14.48 -7.18 -17.77
N SER A 83 14.15 -8.46 -17.89
CA SER A 83 13.25 -8.93 -18.96
C SER A 83 11.84 -8.35 -18.84
N ILE A 84 11.36 -8.14 -17.60
CA ILE A 84 10.08 -7.46 -17.34
C ILE A 84 10.16 -5.99 -17.74
N ASN A 85 11.28 -5.31 -17.44
CA ASN A 85 11.47 -3.91 -17.85
C ASN A 85 11.42 -3.75 -19.37
N GLU A 86 12.01 -4.69 -20.13
CA GLU A 86 12.12 -4.66 -21.60
C GLU A 86 10.81 -5.10 -22.30
N ASP A 87 9.94 -5.86 -21.64
CA ASP A 87 8.67 -6.32 -22.21
C ASP A 87 7.62 -5.20 -22.19
N SER A 88 7.38 -4.57 -23.34
CA SER A 88 6.39 -3.49 -23.48
C SER A 88 4.94 -3.94 -23.26
N SER A 89 4.66 -5.25 -23.25
CA SER A 89 3.34 -5.79 -22.91
C SER A 89 3.10 -5.89 -21.39
N ILE A 90 4.12 -5.67 -20.56
CA ILE A 90 4.03 -5.65 -19.11
C ILE A 90 4.09 -4.20 -18.63
N HIS A 91 3.08 -3.74 -17.91
CA HIS A 91 2.95 -2.36 -17.45
C HIS A 91 3.30 -2.18 -15.98
N GLY A 92 3.20 -3.23 -15.18
CA GLY A 92 3.56 -3.20 -13.77
C GLY A 92 4.24 -4.48 -13.30
N CYS A 93 5.00 -4.37 -12.20
CA CYS A 93 5.66 -5.49 -11.54
C CYS A 93 5.41 -5.44 -10.04
N LEU A 94 4.93 -6.54 -9.48
CA LEU A 94 4.89 -6.80 -8.04
C LEU A 94 5.91 -7.88 -7.70
N MET A 95 6.90 -7.55 -6.90
CA MET A 95 7.86 -8.51 -6.34
C MET A 95 7.44 -8.90 -4.92
N PHE A 96 7.20 -10.19 -4.67
CA PHE A 96 6.87 -10.67 -3.34
C PHE A 96 8.09 -10.58 -2.41
N ARG A 97 7.90 -9.96 -1.25
CA ARG A 97 8.96 -9.71 -0.26
C ARG A 97 8.55 -10.20 1.13
N PRO A 98 9.50 -10.50 2.03
CA PRO A 98 10.95 -10.45 1.82
C PRO A 98 11.45 -11.57 0.92
N LEU A 99 12.49 -11.29 0.15
CA LEU A 99 13.22 -12.31 -0.61
C LEU A 99 14.00 -13.24 0.33
N PRO A 100 14.39 -14.46 -0.12
CA PRO A 100 15.33 -15.32 0.61
C PRO A 100 16.60 -14.55 1.02
N LYS A 101 17.13 -14.85 2.21
CA LYS A 101 18.31 -14.14 2.77
C LYS A 101 19.59 -14.30 1.93
N THR A 102 19.60 -15.22 0.99
CA THR A 102 20.69 -15.44 0.02
C THR A 102 20.74 -14.38 -1.07
N LEU A 103 19.67 -13.60 -1.22
CA LEU A 103 19.53 -12.55 -2.23
C LEU A 103 19.65 -11.15 -1.59
N ASP A 104 20.27 -10.23 -2.34
CA ASP A 104 20.25 -8.80 -2.02
C ASP A 104 18.96 -8.17 -2.56
N GLU A 105 17.92 -8.09 -1.72
CA GLU A 105 16.63 -7.52 -2.07
C GLU A 105 16.75 -6.07 -2.58
N LYS A 106 17.71 -5.29 -2.08
CA LYS A 106 17.90 -3.92 -2.52
C LYS A 106 18.44 -3.84 -3.94
N ALA A 107 19.40 -4.71 -4.26
CA ALA A 107 19.95 -4.79 -5.62
C ALA A 107 18.87 -5.24 -6.61
N VAL A 108 18.06 -6.23 -6.25
CA VAL A 108 16.93 -6.68 -7.08
C VAL A 108 15.91 -5.54 -7.28
N ALA A 109 15.52 -4.84 -6.20
CA ALA A 109 14.61 -3.71 -6.30
C ALA A 109 15.19 -2.56 -7.16
N ALA A 110 16.50 -2.30 -7.08
CA ALA A 110 17.18 -1.30 -7.88
C ALA A 110 17.23 -1.63 -9.39
N ALA A 111 17.09 -2.90 -9.75
CA ALA A 111 17.03 -3.34 -11.14
C ALA A 111 15.65 -3.08 -11.78
N LEU A 112 14.60 -2.85 -11.00
CA LEU A 112 13.25 -2.58 -11.50
C LEU A 112 13.12 -1.14 -11.96
N ASP A 113 12.56 -0.95 -13.18
CA ASP A 113 12.24 0.37 -13.69
C ASP A 113 11.13 1.01 -12.81
N PRO A 114 11.33 2.23 -12.28
CA PRO A 114 10.29 2.94 -11.53
C PRO A 114 8.97 3.10 -12.30
N ALA A 115 8.99 3.15 -13.62
CA ALA A 115 7.79 3.23 -14.44
C ALA A 115 6.91 1.96 -14.33
N LYS A 116 7.50 0.81 -13.96
CA LYS A 116 6.83 -0.48 -13.73
C LYS A 116 6.74 -0.88 -12.26
N ASP A 117 7.30 -0.07 -11.37
CA ASP A 117 7.28 -0.30 -9.91
C ASP A 117 5.93 0.11 -9.29
N VAL A 118 4.90 -0.66 -9.59
CA VAL A 118 3.52 -0.36 -9.15
C VAL A 118 3.27 -0.61 -7.65
N ASP A 119 4.22 -1.22 -6.94
CA ASP A 119 4.18 -1.37 -5.48
C ASP A 119 5.01 -0.30 -4.73
N GLY A 120 5.75 0.54 -5.46
CA GLY A 120 6.47 1.68 -4.91
C GLY A 120 7.67 1.30 -4.04
N ILE A 121 8.42 0.26 -4.43
CA ILE A 121 9.54 -0.27 -3.64
C ILE A 121 10.90 0.33 -4.01
N THR A 122 11.03 0.89 -5.22
CA THR A 122 12.29 1.43 -5.73
C THR A 122 12.63 2.80 -5.11
N GLU A 123 13.91 3.14 -5.11
CA GLU A 123 14.35 4.48 -4.70
C GLU A 123 13.77 5.57 -5.60
N GLY A 124 13.59 5.28 -6.91
CA GLY A 124 12.96 6.19 -7.86
C GLY A 124 11.51 6.50 -7.51
N SER A 125 10.72 5.49 -7.19
CA SER A 125 9.34 5.64 -6.72
C SER A 125 9.25 6.44 -5.41
N LEU A 126 10.12 6.12 -4.44
CA LEU A 126 10.17 6.85 -3.18
C LEU A 126 10.60 8.32 -3.36
N TYR A 127 11.53 8.58 -4.29
CA TYR A 127 11.90 9.96 -4.66
C TYR A 127 10.71 10.69 -5.29
N GLY A 128 9.95 10.03 -6.18
CA GLY A 128 8.74 10.59 -6.77
C GLY A 128 7.72 11.02 -5.72
N VAL A 129 7.47 10.16 -4.71
CA VAL A 129 6.58 10.49 -3.58
C VAL A 129 7.12 11.67 -2.76
N PHE A 130 8.42 11.69 -2.47
CA PHE A 130 9.04 12.74 -1.68
C PHE A 130 9.02 14.10 -2.40
N SER A 131 9.31 14.11 -3.70
CA SER A 131 9.38 15.34 -4.51
C SER A 131 8.02 15.80 -5.04
N GLY A 132 6.98 14.97 -4.96
CA GLY A 132 5.69 15.22 -5.60
C GLY A 132 5.74 15.11 -7.14
N SER A 133 6.80 14.47 -7.69
CA SER A 133 6.93 14.23 -9.13
C SER A 133 6.24 12.92 -9.55
N ARG A 134 6.04 12.76 -10.87
CA ARG A 134 5.42 11.54 -11.44
C ARG A 134 6.42 10.41 -11.72
N VAL A 135 7.50 10.31 -10.94
CA VAL A 135 8.45 9.21 -11.04
C VAL A 135 7.93 8.03 -10.23
N GLY A 136 7.73 6.90 -10.89
CA GLY A 136 7.21 5.68 -10.26
C GLY A 136 5.82 5.85 -9.64
N PHE A 137 5.58 5.09 -8.57
CA PHE A 137 4.31 5.04 -7.85
C PHE A 137 4.52 5.06 -6.34
N ALA A 138 3.51 5.51 -5.61
CA ALA A 138 3.55 5.47 -4.15
C ALA A 138 3.44 4.01 -3.65
N PRO A 139 4.07 3.66 -2.50
CA PRO A 139 3.82 2.36 -1.88
C PRO A 139 2.33 2.11 -1.68
N CYS A 140 1.84 0.96 -2.16
CA CYS A 140 0.41 0.65 -2.22
C CYS A 140 -0.31 0.82 -0.88
N THR A 141 0.31 0.46 0.24
CA THR A 141 -0.29 0.63 1.57
C THR A 141 -0.43 2.09 1.96
N ALA A 142 0.56 2.93 1.65
CA ALA A 142 0.50 4.36 1.93
C ALA A 142 -0.59 5.03 1.07
N ALA A 143 -0.67 4.70 -0.21
CA ALA A 143 -1.72 5.18 -1.11
C ALA A 143 -3.11 4.69 -0.70
N ALA A 144 -3.24 3.45 -0.19
CA ALA A 144 -4.50 2.92 0.32
C ALA A 144 -5.04 3.71 1.52
N VAL A 145 -4.17 4.17 2.42
CA VAL A 145 -4.58 5.07 3.53
C VAL A 145 -5.17 6.37 2.99
N VAL A 146 -4.51 6.99 2.00
CA VAL A 146 -5.01 8.24 1.38
C VAL A 146 -6.35 7.99 0.69
N ALA A 147 -6.48 6.91 -0.08
CA ALA A 147 -7.72 6.54 -0.76
C ALA A 147 -8.88 6.30 0.21
N MET A 148 -8.61 5.71 1.38
CA MET A 148 -9.61 5.57 2.43
C MET A 148 -10.03 6.92 3.01
N LEU A 149 -9.08 7.80 3.34
CA LEU A 149 -9.37 9.14 3.86
C LEU A 149 -10.21 9.95 2.86
N ASP A 150 -9.87 9.89 1.57
CA ASP A 150 -10.62 10.55 0.50
C ASP A 150 -12.04 10.00 0.36
N HIS A 151 -12.20 8.69 0.34
CA HIS A 151 -13.50 8.04 0.18
C HIS A 151 -14.47 8.40 1.32
N TYR A 152 -13.96 8.48 2.54
CA TYR A 152 -14.75 8.84 3.72
C TYR A 152 -14.82 10.35 3.96
N GLY A 153 -14.32 11.17 3.04
CA GLY A 153 -14.45 12.62 3.09
C GLY A 153 -13.67 13.27 4.23
N ALA A 154 -12.56 12.66 4.67
CA ALA A 154 -11.72 13.25 5.70
C ALA A 154 -11.10 14.57 5.19
N ALA A 155 -11.31 15.67 5.92
CA ALA A 155 -10.73 16.96 5.59
C ALA A 155 -9.22 16.93 5.86
N LEU A 156 -8.41 16.84 4.80
CA LEU A 156 -6.94 16.82 4.91
C LEU A 156 -6.32 18.21 4.88
N ASP A 157 -6.91 19.14 4.14
CA ASP A 157 -6.39 20.50 4.00
C ASP A 157 -6.37 21.24 5.36
N GLY A 158 -5.18 21.57 5.83
CA GLY A 158 -4.96 22.19 7.15
C GLY A 158 -5.07 21.25 8.36
N ALA A 159 -5.44 19.98 8.17
CA ALA A 159 -5.59 19.01 9.26
C ALA A 159 -4.24 18.67 9.92
N LYS A 160 -4.27 18.41 11.22
CA LYS A 160 -3.14 17.84 11.95
C LYS A 160 -3.21 16.31 11.86
N VAL A 161 -2.23 15.71 11.22
CA VAL A 161 -2.15 14.25 11.07
C VAL A 161 -0.92 13.71 11.80
N THR A 162 -1.12 12.80 12.73
CA THR A 162 -0.02 12.07 13.38
C THR A 162 0.10 10.68 12.79
N VAL A 163 1.24 10.40 12.15
CA VAL A 163 1.59 9.08 11.62
C VAL A 163 2.52 8.39 12.62
N VAL A 164 2.09 7.26 13.16
CA VAL A 164 2.87 6.46 14.12
C VAL A 164 3.51 5.30 13.39
N GLY A 165 4.81 5.43 13.10
CA GLY A 165 5.60 4.49 12.29
C GLY A 165 6.41 5.24 11.22
N ARG A 166 7.64 4.78 10.94
CA ARG A 166 8.56 5.47 10.00
C ARG A 166 9.20 4.54 8.98
N SER A 167 8.52 3.45 8.63
CA SER A 167 8.99 2.54 7.58
C SER A 167 9.00 3.22 6.21
N LEU A 168 9.80 2.68 5.27
CA LEU A 168 9.79 3.10 3.86
C LEU A 168 8.54 2.57 3.11
N VAL A 169 7.86 1.57 3.69
CA VAL A 169 6.66 0.98 3.08
C VAL A 169 5.40 1.80 3.38
N VAL A 170 5.31 2.40 4.59
CA VAL A 170 4.09 3.13 4.98
C VAL A 170 4.39 4.52 5.53
N GLY A 171 5.03 4.60 6.69
CA GLY A 171 5.04 5.84 7.47
C GLY A 171 5.67 7.04 6.77
N ARG A 172 6.88 6.89 6.21
CA ARG A 172 7.57 8.00 5.51
C ARG A 172 6.86 8.39 4.20
N PRO A 173 6.53 7.46 3.29
CA PRO A 173 5.83 7.82 2.08
C PRO A 173 4.45 8.42 2.37
N LEU A 174 3.71 7.88 3.34
CA LEU A 174 2.42 8.43 3.74
C LEU A 174 2.55 9.88 4.24
N ALA A 175 3.57 10.19 5.06
CA ALA A 175 3.79 11.55 5.52
C ALA A 175 3.99 12.53 4.35
N SER A 176 4.72 12.13 3.29
CA SER A 176 4.90 12.94 2.09
C SER A 176 3.60 13.08 1.28
N LEU A 177 2.81 12.01 1.14
CA LEU A 177 1.52 12.05 0.46
C LEU A 177 0.53 12.98 1.17
N LEU A 178 0.47 12.93 2.49
CA LEU A 178 -0.39 13.79 3.30
C LEU A 178 0.06 15.26 3.26
N LEU A 179 1.38 15.50 3.24
CA LEU A 179 1.93 16.85 3.04
C LEU A 179 1.49 17.41 1.67
N GLY A 180 1.51 16.59 0.62
CA GLY A 180 0.99 16.95 -0.71
C GLY A 180 -0.51 17.27 -0.74
N ARG A 181 -1.25 16.89 0.31
CA ARG A 181 -2.67 17.20 0.53
C ARG A 181 -2.88 18.37 1.51
N ASN A 182 -1.85 19.18 1.74
CA ASN A 182 -1.82 20.33 2.66
C ASN A 182 -2.05 19.98 4.15
N ALA A 183 -1.84 18.72 4.55
CA ALA A 183 -1.91 18.36 5.96
C ALA A 183 -0.63 18.78 6.71
N THR A 184 -0.76 19.12 7.98
CA THR A 184 0.36 19.28 8.92
C THR A 184 0.68 17.93 9.53
N VAL A 185 1.84 17.34 9.19
CA VAL A 185 2.14 15.96 9.56
C VAL A 185 3.19 15.88 10.66
N THR A 186 2.87 15.16 11.73
CA THR A 186 3.81 14.72 12.77
C THR A 186 4.13 13.24 12.56
N LEU A 187 5.42 12.92 12.36
CA LEU A 187 5.88 11.53 12.20
C LEU A 187 6.48 11.02 13.50
N CYS A 188 5.80 10.09 14.17
CA CYS A 188 6.20 9.49 15.43
C CYS A 188 6.88 8.13 15.25
N HIS A 189 7.74 7.77 16.20
CA HIS A 189 8.52 6.53 16.18
C HIS A 189 8.95 6.11 17.60
N SER A 190 9.68 5.02 17.74
CA SER A 190 10.11 4.45 19.02
C SER A 190 10.96 5.38 19.92
N HIS A 191 11.44 6.50 19.41
CA HIS A 191 12.17 7.53 20.17
C HIS A 191 11.33 8.80 20.43
N THR A 192 10.06 8.83 20.06
CA THR A 192 9.16 9.92 20.41
C THR A 192 8.95 9.96 21.92
N LYS A 193 9.19 11.11 22.56
CA LYS A 193 9.21 11.21 24.02
C LYS A 193 7.83 10.99 24.65
N ASP A 194 6.80 11.65 24.11
CA ASP A 194 5.42 11.50 24.56
C ASP A 194 4.52 11.23 23.35
N LEU A 195 4.47 9.96 22.97
CA LEU A 195 3.68 9.51 21.83
C LEU A 195 2.19 9.84 21.99
N PHE A 196 1.65 9.68 23.20
CA PHE A 196 0.23 9.89 23.45
C PHE A 196 -0.16 11.38 23.42
N ALA A 197 0.75 12.28 23.79
CA ALA A 197 0.52 13.71 23.60
C ALA A 197 0.42 14.04 22.10
N GLU A 198 1.30 13.48 21.25
CA GLU A 198 1.29 13.72 19.80
C GLU A 198 0.02 13.14 19.12
N THR A 199 -0.40 11.94 19.51
CA THR A 199 -1.62 11.35 18.96
C THR A 199 -2.88 12.11 19.40
N ARG A 200 -2.99 12.53 20.67
CA ARG A 200 -4.12 13.32 21.15
C ARG A 200 -4.20 14.72 20.53
N ALA A 201 -3.07 15.29 20.11
CA ALA A 201 -3.05 16.63 19.48
C ALA A 201 -3.54 16.62 18.02
N ALA A 202 -3.62 15.45 17.38
CA ALA A 202 -4.00 15.29 15.98
C ALA A 202 -5.52 15.30 15.76
N ASP A 203 -5.95 15.60 14.53
CA ASP A 203 -7.30 15.38 14.05
C ASP A 203 -7.44 13.96 13.47
N ILE A 204 -6.40 13.50 12.81
CA ILE A 204 -6.30 12.17 12.21
C ILE A 204 -5.05 11.48 12.76
N VAL A 205 -5.18 10.21 13.17
CA VAL A 205 -4.05 9.37 13.58
C VAL A 205 -3.95 8.16 12.66
N VAL A 206 -2.75 7.89 12.15
CA VAL A 206 -2.48 6.68 11.37
C VAL A 206 -1.48 5.81 12.12
N ALA A 207 -1.88 4.61 12.50
CA ALA A 207 -1.05 3.62 13.19
C ALA A 207 -0.47 2.62 12.19
N CYS A 208 0.87 2.53 12.10
CA CYS A 208 1.57 1.64 11.16
C CYS A 208 2.92 1.16 11.72
N VAL A 209 2.88 0.59 12.94
CA VAL A 209 4.08 0.16 13.68
C VAL A 209 4.29 -1.36 13.70
N GLY A 210 3.25 -2.15 13.35
CA GLY A 210 3.29 -3.61 13.40
C GLY A 210 3.44 -4.14 14.83
N ARG A 211 2.78 -3.50 15.80
CA ARG A 211 2.76 -3.91 17.21
C ARG A 211 1.32 -4.07 17.68
N PRO A 212 0.90 -5.29 18.05
CA PRO A 212 -0.48 -5.56 18.37
C PRO A 212 -0.96 -4.68 19.54
N GLN A 213 -2.04 -3.93 19.31
CA GLN A 213 -2.77 -3.15 20.31
C GLN A 213 -1.90 -2.19 21.15
N MET A 214 -0.82 -1.66 20.55
CA MET A 214 0.11 -0.77 21.23
C MET A 214 -0.51 0.59 21.61
N LEU A 215 -1.43 1.08 20.78
CA LEU A 215 -2.14 2.33 21.00
C LEU A 215 -3.47 2.05 21.71
N THR A 216 -3.48 2.24 23.01
CA THR A 216 -4.68 2.09 23.85
C THR A 216 -5.59 3.32 23.80
N ALA A 217 -6.77 3.25 24.38
CA ALA A 217 -7.76 4.34 24.41
C ALA A 217 -7.18 5.67 24.91
N ASP A 218 -6.22 5.63 25.84
CA ASP A 218 -5.53 6.81 26.40
C ASP A 218 -4.70 7.59 25.37
N ALA A 219 -4.37 6.96 24.24
CA ALA A 219 -3.65 7.60 23.14
C ALA A 219 -4.53 8.55 22.34
N PHE A 220 -5.85 8.58 22.57
CA PHE A 220 -6.80 9.24 21.69
C PHE A 220 -7.74 10.21 22.45
N ARG A 221 -8.46 11.02 21.69
CA ARG A 221 -9.54 11.90 22.17
C ARG A 221 -10.82 11.73 21.35
N PRO A 222 -11.98 12.15 21.87
CA PRO A 222 -13.23 12.13 21.11
C PRO A 222 -13.16 12.91 19.79
N GLY A 223 -13.83 12.39 18.77
CA GLY A 223 -13.96 13.03 17.47
C GLY A 223 -12.80 12.82 16.48
N GLN A 224 -11.72 12.13 16.89
CA GLN A 224 -10.61 11.80 15.99
C GLN A 224 -10.99 10.74 14.95
N THR A 225 -10.37 10.83 13.78
CA THR A 225 -10.35 9.75 12.79
C THR A 225 -9.07 8.93 12.98
N VAL A 226 -9.21 7.61 13.10
CA VAL A 226 -8.06 6.71 13.31
C VAL A 226 -8.00 5.68 12.18
N ILE A 227 -6.87 5.62 11.50
CA ILE A 227 -6.57 4.63 10.47
C ILE A 227 -5.56 3.64 11.03
N ASP A 228 -6.00 2.45 11.34
CA ASP A 228 -5.14 1.34 11.77
C ASP A 228 -4.69 0.54 10.55
N VAL A 229 -3.39 0.57 10.27
CA VAL A 229 -2.73 -0.16 9.17
C VAL A 229 -2.16 -1.49 9.68
N GLY A 230 -2.06 -1.65 11.00
CA GLY A 230 -1.50 -2.84 11.62
C GLY A 230 -2.24 -4.12 11.22
N MET A 231 -1.49 -5.19 10.98
CA MET A 231 -2.04 -6.54 10.76
C MET A 231 -1.17 -7.53 11.52
N ASN A 232 -1.48 -7.78 12.76
CA ASN A 232 -0.69 -8.59 13.68
C ASN A 232 -1.45 -9.88 14.00
N TYR A 233 -0.86 -11.04 13.72
CA TYR A 233 -1.44 -12.31 14.13
C TYR A 233 -1.15 -12.58 15.61
N LEU A 234 -2.20 -12.82 16.40
CA LEU A 234 -2.10 -13.25 17.80
C LEU A 234 -2.28 -14.76 17.89
N PRO A 235 -1.19 -15.55 18.06
CA PRO A 235 -1.29 -17.01 18.14
C PRO A 235 -2.16 -17.50 19.32
N SER A 236 -2.16 -16.76 20.43
CA SER A 236 -2.97 -17.08 21.63
C SER A 236 -4.47 -17.00 21.41
N GLU A 237 -4.90 -16.18 20.42
CA GLU A 237 -6.31 -15.94 20.12
C GLU A 237 -6.71 -16.46 18.74
N GLY A 238 -5.75 -16.90 17.92
CA GLY A 238 -5.99 -17.40 16.57
C GLY A 238 -6.57 -16.36 15.60
N ARG A 239 -6.35 -15.06 15.86
CA ARG A 239 -6.93 -13.97 15.06
C ARG A 239 -5.91 -12.87 14.75
N PHE A 240 -6.22 -12.07 13.74
CA PHE A 240 -5.51 -10.84 13.44
C PHE A 240 -6.07 -9.67 14.25
N VAL A 241 -5.16 -8.78 14.70
CA VAL A 241 -5.49 -7.51 15.38
C VAL A 241 -4.65 -6.38 14.79
N GLY A 242 -5.12 -5.15 15.00
CA GLY A 242 -4.40 -3.94 14.61
C GLY A 242 -3.32 -3.50 15.60
N ASP A 243 -2.75 -2.34 15.31
CA ASP A 243 -1.85 -1.61 16.21
C ASP A 243 -2.64 -0.84 17.28
N VAL A 244 -3.93 -0.63 17.06
CA VAL A 244 -4.86 0.10 17.93
C VAL A 244 -5.71 -0.90 18.73
N ALA A 245 -5.84 -0.66 20.03
CA ALA A 245 -6.62 -1.52 20.93
C ALA A 245 -8.13 -1.37 20.67
N GLU A 246 -8.89 -2.46 20.81
CA GLU A 246 -10.32 -2.53 20.45
C GLU A 246 -11.20 -1.53 21.21
N GLU A 247 -10.88 -1.26 22.48
CA GLU A 247 -11.61 -0.30 23.30
C GLU A 247 -11.56 1.14 22.77
N THR A 248 -10.59 1.45 21.88
CA THR A 248 -10.46 2.78 21.25
C THR A 248 -11.73 3.19 20.48
N LYS A 249 -12.50 2.23 19.96
CA LYS A 249 -13.77 2.49 19.27
C LYS A 249 -14.81 3.21 20.13
N GLU A 250 -14.69 3.15 21.46
CA GLU A 250 -15.59 3.84 22.39
C GLU A 250 -15.19 5.33 22.60
N VAL A 251 -13.96 5.70 22.18
CA VAL A 251 -13.40 7.04 22.39
C VAL A 251 -13.43 7.87 21.10
N VAL A 252 -12.99 7.33 19.99
CA VAL A 252 -12.77 8.08 18.74
C VAL A 252 -14.06 8.26 17.92
N GLY A 253 -14.03 9.20 16.95
CA GLY A 253 -15.15 9.44 16.06
C GLY A 253 -15.27 8.39 14.96
N ALA A 254 -14.16 7.97 14.39
CA ALA A 254 -14.08 6.98 13.30
C ALA A 254 -12.84 6.11 13.42
N LEU A 255 -12.94 4.83 13.04
CA LEU A 255 -11.84 3.85 13.14
C LEU A 255 -11.94 2.79 12.04
N THR A 256 -10.82 2.47 11.42
CA THR A 256 -10.74 1.31 10.51
C THR A 256 -10.73 0.00 11.29
N PRO A 257 -11.50 -1.03 10.87
CA PRO A 257 -11.43 -2.36 11.48
C PRO A 257 -10.18 -3.12 11.02
N VAL A 258 -9.69 -4.02 11.88
CA VAL A 258 -8.64 -4.99 11.53
C VAL A 258 -9.10 -6.39 11.95
N PRO A 259 -9.26 -7.32 10.99
CA PRO A 259 -9.14 -7.16 9.52
C PRO A 259 -10.32 -6.39 8.89
N GLY A 260 -10.16 -5.99 7.62
CA GLY A 260 -11.25 -5.41 6.81
C GLY A 260 -11.16 -3.90 6.58
N GLY A 261 -10.10 -3.25 7.10
CA GLY A 261 -9.75 -1.84 6.83
C GLY A 261 -8.79 -1.71 5.65
N VAL A 262 -7.64 -1.09 5.86
CA VAL A 262 -6.64 -0.71 4.83
C VAL A 262 -6.20 -1.89 3.97
N GLY A 263 -5.95 -3.07 4.57
CA GLY A 263 -5.50 -4.25 3.84
C GLY A 263 -6.47 -4.73 2.75
N ALA A 264 -7.76 -4.39 2.83
CA ALA A 264 -8.73 -4.70 1.78
C ALA A 264 -8.60 -3.79 0.54
N VAL A 265 -7.88 -2.67 0.66
CA VAL A 265 -7.73 -1.64 -0.38
C VAL A 265 -6.41 -1.77 -1.14
N THR A 266 -5.36 -2.32 -0.53
CA THR A 266 -4.00 -2.39 -1.11
C THR A 266 -3.97 -3.04 -2.50
N CYS A 267 -4.67 -4.18 -2.70
CA CYS A 267 -4.74 -4.81 -4.02
C CYS A 267 -5.53 -3.98 -5.05
N ALA A 268 -6.46 -3.13 -4.62
CA ALA A 268 -7.14 -2.21 -5.53
C ALA A 268 -6.21 -1.07 -5.96
N ILE A 269 -5.36 -0.58 -5.06
CA ILE A 269 -4.31 0.40 -5.40
C ILE A 269 -3.28 -0.21 -6.36
N LEU A 270 -2.88 -1.45 -6.15
CA LEU A 270 -1.97 -2.14 -7.09
C LEU A 270 -2.55 -2.21 -8.50
N ALA A 271 -3.84 -2.53 -8.63
CA ALA A 271 -4.56 -2.50 -9.89
C ALA A 271 -4.61 -1.07 -10.49
N GLU A 272 -4.88 -0.06 -9.66
CA GLU A 272 -4.88 1.34 -10.04
C GLU A 272 -3.55 1.78 -10.66
N HIS A 273 -2.45 1.50 -9.97
CA HIS A 273 -1.11 1.84 -10.45
C HIS A 273 -0.76 1.10 -11.75
N THR A 274 -1.21 -0.15 -11.92
CA THR A 274 -0.98 -0.91 -13.16
C THR A 274 -1.71 -0.28 -14.35
N ILE A 275 -2.95 0.17 -14.15
CA ILE A 275 -3.72 0.88 -15.18
C ILE A 275 -3.05 2.22 -15.51
N GLU A 276 -2.68 2.99 -14.48
CA GLU A 276 -2.00 4.26 -14.67
C GLU A 276 -0.65 4.08 -15.39
N ALA A 277 0.11 3.01 -15.10
CA ALA A 277 1.35 2.68 -15.82
C ALA A 277 1.08 2.44 -17.32
N ALA A 278 0.00 1.70 -17.65
CA ALA A 278 -0.40 1.48 -19.04
C ALA A 278 -0.83 2.78 -19.74
N GLU A 279 -1.51 3.68 -19.03
CA GLU A 279 -1.90 5.00 -19.54
C GLU A 279 -0.67 5.89 -19.79
N ARG A 280 0.32 5.87 -18.89
CA ARG A 280 1.59 6.61 -19.05
C ARG A 280 2.38 6.10 -20.25
N ALA A 281 2.54 4.78 -20.39
CA ALA A 281 3.22 4.15 -21.51
C ALA A 281 2.56 4.50 -22.86
N LYS A 282 1.22 4.59 -22.91
CA LYS A 282 0.49 5.05 -24.09
C LYS A 282 0.79 6.50 -24.46
N ALA A 283 0.99 7.38 -23.48
CA ALA A 283 1.21 8.80 -23.73
C ALA A 283 2.64 9.09 -24.24
N GLU A 284 3.57 8.15 -24.03
CA GLU A 284 4.98 8.24 -24.43
C GLU A 284 5.27 7.56 -25.78
N ALA A 285 4.35 6.73 -26.29
CA ALA A 285 4.44 6.03 -27.58
C ALA A 285 3.89 6.86 -28.75
#